data_0501b8cf852a2a9f6b268a46065076db
#
_entry.id   0501b8cf852a2a9f6b268a46065076db
#
_cell.length_a   1.000
_cell.length_b   1.000
_cell.length_c   1.000
_cell.angle_alpha   90.00
_cell.angle_beta   90.00
_cell.angle_gamma   90.00
#
_symmetry.space_group_name_H-M   'P 1'
#
loop_
_entity.id
_entity.type
_entity.pdbx_description
1 polymer ?
#
loop_
_entity_poly.entity_id
_entity_poly.type
_entity_poly.pdbx_seq_one_letter_code
_entity_poly.pdbx_strand_id
1 'polypeptide(L)'
;MSALPWLHPDRVAALEAALRERILILDGGMGTMLQGHRLDEDGFRGERFVDGRDTQHAHVHDHPGSCDLKGNNDLLTLTQPEIIRGVHEAYLDAGADLIETNTFNSTRISQADYHLEHLAYELNREGARLARAACDAFTAKNPAKPRFVIGVLGPTSRTASLSPDVNDPSFRNVTFEELVDNYTESAGGLIDGGADIIMVETIFDTLNAKAALFALSELFRARGSRVPVMISGTITDRSGRTLSGQTAEAFYYSIKHIRPLSVGLNCALGAADLRPHVQTLANAADCYVSTHPNAGLPNAFGEYDETPAQMASVIGGFARDGLLNMVGGCCGTTPAHIKAIAEAVSQYAPRALVSEAQEAA
;
A
#
# COMPACT_ATOMS: atom_id res chain seq x y z
N MET A 1 11.57 15.47 16.09
CA MET A 1 12.32 14.26 16.48
C MET A 1 13.73 14.41 15.93
N SER A 2 14.78 14.29 16.78
CA SER A 2 16.13 14.08 16.28
C SER A 2 16.05 12.85 15.36
N ALA A 3 16.66 12.94 14.19
CA ALA A 3 16.49 11.92 13.17
C ALA A 3 17.11 10.60 13.66
N LEU A 4 16.26 9.64 14.00
CA LEU A 4 16.72 8.26 14.19
C LEU A 4 17.45 7.79 12.93
N PRO A 5 18.52 6.99 13.04
CA PRO A 5 19.23 6.46 11.90
C PRO A 5 18.30 5.57 11.06
N TRP A 6 18.56 5.52 9.75
CA TRP A 6 17.89 4.57 8.88
C TRP A 6 18.28 3.14 9.23
N LEU A 7 17.34 2.23 9.23
CA LEU A 7 17.58 0.79 9.45
C LEU A 7 18.49 0.23 8.34
N HIS A 8 18.28 0.67 7.10
CA HIS A 8 19.03 0.26 5.91
C HIS A 8 19.53 1.49 5.14
N PRO A 9 20.58 2.20 5.61
CA PRO A 9 21.01 3.46 5.05
C PRO A 9 21.37 3.39 3.56
N ASP A 10 22.01 2.30 3.14
CA ASP A 10 22.42 2.13 1.73
C ASP A 10 21.21 1.98 0.79
N ARG A 11 20.16 1.28 1.23
CA ARG A 11 18.93 1.13 0.47
C ARG A 11 18.16 2.46 0.38
N VAL A 12 18.14 3.22 1.47
CA VAL A 12 17.53 4.56 1.46
C VAL A 12 18.29 5.51 0.54
N ALA A 13 19.61 5.49 0.59
CA ALA A 13 20.44 6.31 -0.32
C ALA A 13 20.20 5.95 -1.81
N ALA A 14 20.07 4.64 -2.12
CA ALA A 14 19.74 4.19 -3.46
C ALA A 14 18.33 4.61 -3.91
N LEU A 15 17.35 4.53 -3.00
CA LEU A 15 15.98 4.99 -3.25
C LEU A 15 15.93 6.50 -3.54
N GLU A 16 16.60 7.31 -2.71
CA GLU A 16 16.65 8.76 -2.89
C GLU A 16 17.39 9.16 -4.17
N ALA A 17 18.45 8.44 -4.54
CA ALA A 17 19.14 8.66 -5.81
C ALA A 17 18.22 8.40 -7.00
N ALA A 18 17.49 7.28 -6.98
CA ALA A 18 16.55 6.93 -8.03
C ALA A 18 15.39 7.94 -8.14
N LEU A 19 14.85 8.44 -7.00
CA LEU A 19 13.78 9.46 -6.95
C LEU A 19 14.21 10.82 -7.52
N ARG A 20 15.50 11.15 -7.44
CA ARG A 20 16.05 12.38 -8.06
C ARG A 20 16.25 12.23 -9.55
N GLU A 21 16.49 11.02 -10.02
CA GLU A 21 16.81 10.75 -11.42
C GLU A 21 15.57 10.59 -12.30
N ARG A 22 14.55 9.91 -11.80
CA ARG A 22 13.37 9.53 -12.59
C ARG A 22 12.11 9.35 -11.75
N ILE A 23 10.96 9.35 -12.42
CA ILE A 23 9.70 8.94 -11.82
C ILE A 23 9.79 7.42 -11.56
N LEU A 24 9.60 7.00 -10.30
CA LEU A 24 9.62 5.59 -9.94
C LEU A 24 8.26 4.94 -10.18
N ILE A 25 8.30 3.67 -10.56
CA ILE A 25 7.13 2.87 -10.89
C ILE A 25 6.77 1.97 -9.70
N LEU A 26 5.57 2.15 -9.15
CA LEU A 26 4.96 1.18 -8.24
C LEU A 26 4.38 0.03 -9.07
N ASP A 27 4.04 -1.05 -8.41
CA ASP A 27 3.31 -2.16 -9.02
C ASP A 27 1.82 -1.84 -9.22
N GLY A 28 1.00 -2.87 -9.35
CA GLY A 28 -0.42 -2.78 -9.63
C GLY A 28 -1.26 -3.66 -8.72
N GLY A 29 -2.51 -3.86 -9.09
CA GLY A 29 -3.50 -4.54 -8.27
C GLY A 29 -3.17 -6.00 -7.95
N MET A 30 -2.69 -6.29 -6.74
CA MET A 30 -2.47 -7.65 -6.26
C MET A 30 -3.76 -8.48 -6.36
N GLY A 31 -4.87 -7.98 -5.82
CA GLY A 31 -6.17 -8.65 -5.87
C GLY A 31 -6.65 -8.93 -7.30
N THR A 32 -6.40 -8.01 -8.23
CA THR A 32 -6.71 -8.21 -9.66
C THR A 32 -5.98 -9.42 -10.23
N MET A 33 -4.71 -9.58 -9.92
CA MET A 33 -3.92 -10.72 -10.38
C MET A 33 -4.37 -12.02 -9.73
N LEU A 34 -4.65 -12.00 -8.43
CA LEU A 34 -5.11 -13.18 -7.68
C LEU A 34 -6.45 -13.71 -8.17
N GLN A 35 -7.39 -12.83 -8.54
CA GLN A 35 -8.68 -13.21 -9.12
C GLN A 35 -8.52 -14.03 -10.40
N GLY A 36 -7.49 -13.78 -11.19
CA GLY A 36 -7.16 -14.53 -12.40
C GLY A 36 -6.89 -16.02 -12.15
N HIS A 37 -6.43 -16.39 -10.95
CA HIS A 37 -6.16 -17.79 -10.57
C HIS A 37 -7.44 -18.58 -10.23
N ARG A 38 -8.57 -17.91 -9.98
CA ARG A 38 -9.89 -18.51 -9.71
C ARG A 38 -9.86 -19.59 -8.62
N LEU A 39 -9.10 -19.34 -7.55
CA LEU A 39 -8.99 -20.28 -6.44
C LEU A 39 -10.36 -20.48 -5.77
N ASP A 40 -10.65 -21.73 -5.45
CA ASP A 40 -11.77 -22.13 -4.61
C ASP A 40 -11.38 -22.14 -3.12
N GLU A 41 -12.28 -22.56 -2.25
CA GLU A 41 -12.05 -22.61 -0.80
C GLU A 41 -10.83 -23.47 -0.45
N ASP A 42 -10.68 -24.63 -1.09
CA ASP A 42 -9.53 -25.53 -0.85
C ASP A 42 -8.22 -24.87 -1.29
N GLY A 43 -8.24 -24.11 -2.38
CA GLY A 43 -7.12 -23.32 -2.85
C GLY A 43 -6.70 -22.23 -1.85
N PHE A 44 -7.66 -21.57 -1.18
CA PHE A 44 -7.36 -20.60 -0.13
C PHE A 44 -6.84 -21.27 1.14
N ARG A 45 -7.36 -22.44 1.53
CA ARG A 45 -6.90 -23.20 2.70
C ARG A 45 -5.48 -23.75 2.53
N GLY A 46 -5.15 -24.22 1.34
CA GLY A 46 -3.91 -24.93 1.08
C GLY A 46 -3.73 -26.13 2.01
N GLU A 47 -2.48 -26.55 2.19
CA GLU A 47 -2.15 -27.66 3.09
C GLU A 47 -2.19 -27.27 4.59
N ARG A 48 -2.13 -25.97 4.89
CA ARG A 48 -2.04 -25.48 6.27
C ARG A 48 -3.37 -25.49 7.02
N PHE A 49 -4.48 -25.22 6.34
CA PHE A 49 -5.80 -25.07 6.97
C PHE A 49 -6.78 -26.17 6.60
N VAL A 50 -6.28 -27.40 6.43
CA VAL A 50 -7.09 -28.57 6.14
C VAL A 50 -8.10 -28.79 7.28
N ASP A 51 -9.35 -29.10 6.92
CA ASP A 51 -10.46 -29.33 7.86
C ASP A 51 -10.73 -28.15 8.84
N GLY A 52 -10.38 -26.92 8.44
CA GLY A 52 -10.63 -25.73 9.25
C GLY A 52 -9.70 -25.57 10.45
N ARG A 53 -8.60 -26.30 10.50
CA ARG A 53 -7.60 -26.25 11.57
C ARG A 53 -6.27 -25.71 11.03
N ASP A 54 -5.65 -24.77 11.75
CA ASP A 54 -4.27 -24.40 11.48
C ASP A 54 -3.32 -25.52 11.95
N THR A 55 -2.72 -26.24 11.00
CA THR A 55 -1.83 -27.36 11.29
C THR A 55 -0.52 -26.93 11.99
N GLN A 56 -0.17 -25.65 11.93
CA GLN A 56 1.05 -25.12 12.58
C GLN A 56 0.77 -24.54 13.97
N HIS A 57 -0.48 -24.20 14.29
CA HIS A 57 -0.89 -23.61 15.58
C HIS A 57 -2.05 -24.37 16.21
N ALA A 58 -1.97 -25.70 16.22
CA ALA A 58 -3.04 -26.63 16.62
C ALA A 58 -3.68 -26.40 18.02
N HIS A 59 -3.14 -25.47 18.81
CA HIS A 59 -3.62 -25.18 20.17
C HIS A 59 -4.45 -23.89 20.28
N VAL A 60 -4.61 -23.13 19.19
CA VAL A 60 -5.13 -21.77 19.33
C VAL A 60 -6.64 -21.66 19.11
N HIS A 61 -7.26 -22.46 18.28
CA HIS A 61 -8.73 -22.38 18.15
C HIS A 61 -9.34 -23.67 17.59
N ASP A 62 -9.98 -24.43 18.47
CA ASP A 62 -11.05 -25.35 18.09
C ASP A 62 -12.37 -24.53 17.90
N HIS A 63 -12.55 -23.88 16.77
CA HIS A 63 -13.86 -23.39 16.41
C HIS A 63 -14.60 -24.44 15.60
N PRO A 64 -15.68 -25.02 16.15
CA PRO A 64 -16.56 -25.91 15.41
C PRO A 64 -17.41 -25.06 14.46
N GLY A 65 -17.04 -25.02 13.22
CA GLY A 65 -17.73 -24.30 12.15
C GLY A 65 -16.71 -23.61 11.27
N SER A 66 -16.43 -24.22 10.13
CA SER A 66 -15.48 -23.67 9.17
C SER A 66 -15.95 -22.30 8.70
N CYS A 67 -15.26 -21.23 9.13
CA CYS A 67 -15.32 -19.97 8.43
C CYS A 67 -14.71 -20.20 7.05
N ASP A 68 -15.41 -19.78 5.99
CA ASP A 68 -14.85 -19.80 4.64
C ASP A 68 -13.66 -18.83 4.58
N LEU A 69 -12.51 -19.31 4.10
CA LEU A 69 -11.27 -18.53 3.94
C LEU A 69 -11.18 -17.91 2.55
N LYS A 70 -12.05 -18.32 1.62
CA LYS A 70 -12.12 -17.73 0.29
C LYS A 70 -12.40 -16.23 0.37
N GLY A 71 -11.56 -15.46 -0.30
CA GLY A 71 -11.61 -13.99 -0.24
C GLY A 71 -10.57 -13.36 0.68
N ASN A 72 -9.94 -14.14 1.58
CA ASN A 72 -8.80 -13.68 2.37
C ASN A 72 -7.51 -13.75 1.51
N ASN A 73 -7.34 -12.79 0.63
CA ASN A 73 -6.21 -12.75 -0.30
C ASN A 73 -4.86 -12.71 0.41
N ASP A 74 -4.79 -12.08 1.58
CA ASP A 74 -3.54 -11.97 2.35
C ASP A 74 -3.07 -13.34 2.86
N LEU A 75 -4.01 -14.25 3.15
CA LEU A 75 -3.73 -15.61 3.58
C LEU A 75 -2.92 -16.40 2.54
N LEU A 76 -3.08 -16.08 1.25
CA LEU A 76 -2.35 -16.73 0.15
C LEU A 76 -0.84 -16.53 0.26
N THR A 77 -0.38 -15.55 1.00
CA THR A 77 1.03 -15.40 1.39
C THR A 77 1.58 -16.65 2.08
N LEU A 78 0.74 -17.33 2.88
CA LEU A 78 1.13 -18.53 3.63
C LEU A 78 0.70 -19.83 2.92
N THR A 79 -0.42 -19.81 2.22
CA THR A 79 -1.01 -21.02 1.62
C THR A 79 -0.63 -21.21 0.15
N GLN A 80 -0.35 -20.13 -0.58
CA GLN A 80 0.00 -20.12 -2.00
C GLN A 80 1.18 -19.18 -2.30
N PRO A 81 2.34 -19.29 -1.59
CA PRO A 81 3.45 -18.33 -1.70
C PRO A 81 4.02 -18.23 -3.11
N GLU A 82 3.94 -19.30 -3.91
CA GLU A 82 4.41 -19.30 -5.30
C GLU A 82 3.53 -18.42 -6.20
N ILE A 83 2.23 -18.35 -5.95
CA ILE A 83 1.32 -17.44 -6.67
C ILE A 83 1.69 -15.99 -6.33
N ILE A 84 1.86 -15.67 -5.05
CA ILE A 84 2.24 -14.32 -4.61
C ILE A 84 3.58 -13.91 -5.21
N ARG A 85 4.58 -14.81 -5.17
CA ARG A 85 5.88 -14.57 -5.80
C ARG A 85 5.74 -14.30 -7.29
N GLY A 86 4.96 -15.12 -8.00
CA GLY A 86 4.73 -14.95 -9.43
C GLY A 86 4.10 -13.60 -9.78
N VAL A 87 3.18 -13.08 -8.95
CA VAL A 87 2.60 -11.74 -9.13
C VAL A 87 3.66 -10.65 -8.95
N HIS A 88 4.48 -10.73 -7.89
CA HIS A 88 5.59 -9.79 -7.70
C HIS A 88 6.56 -9.78 -8.89
N GLU A 89 6.97 -10.96 -9.35
CA GLU A 89 7.88 -11.11 -10.49
C GLU A 89 7.28 -10.53 -11.78
N ALA A 90 5.96 -10.74 -12.02
CA ALA A 90 5.28 -10.20 -13.19
C ALA A 90 5.25 -8.65 -13.20
N TYR A 91 5.06 -8.00 -12.06
CA TYR A 91 5.13 -6.55 -11.96
C TYR A 91 6.57 -6.02 -12.09
N LEU A 92 7.55 -6.72 -11.51
CA LEU A 92 8.97 -6.37 -11.67
C LEU A 92 9.43 -6.48 -13.13
N ASP A 93 8.97 -7.50 -13.87
CA ASP A 93 9.21 -7.66 -15.30
C ASP A 93 8.53 -6.57 -16.13
N ALA A 94 7.35 -6.10 -15.69
CA ALA A 94 6.65 -4.98 -16.31
C ALA A 94 7.34 -3.62 -16.08
N GLY A 95 8.34 -3.58 -15.20
CA GLY A 95 9.16 -2.39 -14.97
C GLY A 95 8.98 -1.72 -13.62
N ALA A 96 8.21 -2.30 -12.69
CA ALA A 96 8.08 -1.77 -11.34
C ALA A 96 9.44 -1.63 -10.64
N ASP A 97 9.63 -0.55 -9.93
CA ASP A 97 10.77 -0.24 -9.07
C ASP A 97 10.48 -0.58 -7.62
N LEU A 98 9.22 -0.39 -7.23
CA LEU A 98 8.70 -0.64 -5.90
C LEU A 98 7.56 -1.64 -6.02
N ILE A 99 7.56 -2.67 -5.18
CA ILE A 99 6.46 -3.61 -5.08
C ILE A 99 5.86 -3.60 -3.68
N GLU A 100 4.54 -3.67 -3.63
CA GLU A 100 3.74 -3.70 -2.43
C GLU A 100 3.60 -5.12 -1.90
N THR A 101 3.69 -5.29 -0.59
CA THR A 101 3.46 -6.61 0.03
C THR A 101 1.98 -7.00 -0.05
N ASN A 102 1.68 -8.29 -0.13
CA ASN A 102 0.31 -8.81 -0.06
C ASN A 102 -0.19 -8.83 1.40
N THR A 103 -0.33 -7.63 2.01
CA THR A 103 -0.61 -7.46 3.44
C THR A 103 -1.66 -6.39 3.74
N PHE A 104 -2.48 -6.03 2.76
CA PHE A 104 -3.48 -4.96 2.86
C PHE A 104 -4.46 -5.15 4.03
N ASN A 105 -4.91 -6.38 4.28
CA ASN A 105 -5.80 -6.78 5.37
C ASN A 105 -5.10 -7.63 6.44
N SER A 106 -3.78 -7.65 6.51
CA SER A 106 -3.00 -8.49 7.43
C SER A 106 -2.91 -7.89 8.84
N THR A 107 -4.02 -7.35 9.34
CA THR A 107 -4.13 -6.82 10.71
C THR A 107 -4.98 -7.74 11.57
N ARG A 108 -4.79 -7.74 12.90
CA ARG A 108 -5.65 -8.51 13.82
C ARG A 108 -7.13 -8.20 13.61
N ILE A 109 -7.46 -6.92 13.46
CA ILE A 109 -8.85 -6.47 13.30
C ILE A 109 -9.45 -7.06 12.02
N SER A 110 -8.74 -7.02 10.89
CA SER A 110 -9.24 -7.55 9.63
C SER A 110 -9.24 -9.08 9.59
N GLN A 111 -8.22 -9.72 10.16
CA GLN A 111 -8.12 -11.18 10.21
C GLN A 111 -9.10 -11.83 11.21
N ALA A 112 -9.65 -11.06 12.15
CA ALA A 112 -10.68 -11.54 13.07
C ALA A 112 -11.98 -11.95 12.33
N ASP A 113 -12.24 -11.39 11.14
CA ASP A 113 -13.37 -11.79 10.31
C ASP A 113 -13.27 -13.25 9.82
N TYR A 114 -12.05 -13.80 9.85
CA TYR A 114 -11.71 -15.18 9.49
C TYR A 114 -11.24 -16.02 10.68
N HIS A 115 -11.30 -15.49 11.91
CA HIS A 115 -10.74 -16.10 13.13
C HIS A 115 -9.24 -16.40 13.03
N LEU A 116 -8.50 -15.58 12.28
CA LEU A 116 -7.07 -15.72 12.02
C LEU A 116 -6.25 -14.53 12.56
N GLU A 117 -6.78 -13.80 13.53
CA GLU A 117 -6.13 -12.64 14.14
C GLU A 117 -4.72 -12.92 14.69
N HIS A 118 -4.48 -14.16 15.10
CA HIS A 118 -3.17 -14.62 15.61
C HIS A 118 -2.08 -14.68 14.53
N LEU A 119 -2.47 -14.67 13.25
CA LEU A 119 -1.54 -14.71 12.11
C LEU A 119 -1.06 -13.33 11.66
N ALA A 120 -1.57 -12.24 12.24
CA ALA A 120 -1.29 -10.90 11.75
C ALA A 120 0.22 -10.62 11.60
N TYR A 121 1.02 -10.91 12.63
CA TYR A 121 2.47 -10.73 12.56
C TYR A 121 3.12 -11.62 11.49
N GLU A 122 2.74 -12.90 11.43
CA GLU A 122 3.30 -13.86 10.49
C GLU A 122 2.99 -13.47 9.05
N LEU A 123 1.74 -13.10 8.73
CA LEU A 123 1.32 -12.64 7.40
C LEU A 123 2.17 -11.46 6.92
N ASN A 124 2.35 -10.47 7.78
CA ASN A 124 3.15 -9.29 7.45
C ASN A 124 4.62 -9.64 7.23
N ARG A 125 5.20 -10.46 8.10
CA ARG A 125 6.60 -10.88 7.98
C ARG A 125 6.85 -11.69 6.71
N GLU A 126 6.03 -12.70 6.45
CA GLU A 126 6.22 -13.56 5.27
C GLU A 126 5.87 -12.82 3.96
N GLY A 127 4.86 -11.92 3.98
CA GLY A 127 4.57 -11.05 2.84
C GLY A 127 5.77 -10.17 2.47
N ALA A 128 6.40 -9.54 3.45
CA ALA A 128 7.61 -8.75 3.22
C ALA A 128 8.80 -9.63 2.75
N ARG A 129 8.95 -10.83 3.27
CA ARG A 129 10.01 -11.77 2.85
C ARG A 129 9.87 -12.21 1.40
N LEU A 130 8.65 -12.54 0.96
CA LEU A 130 8.39 -12.91 -0.44
C LEU A 130 8.73 -11.76 -1.40
N ALA A 131 8.23 -10.55 -1.09
CA ALA A 131 8.52 -9.35 -1.86
C ALA A 131 10.02 -9.04 -1.88
N ARG A 132 10.71 -9.16 -0.72
CA ARG A 132 12.16 -8.94 -0.61
C ARG A 132 12.96 -9.91 -1.48
N ALA A 133 12.62 -11.19 -1.44
CA ALA A 133 13.29 -12.21 -2.26
C ALA A 133 13.15 -11.91 -3.77
N ALA A 134 11.96 -11.50 -4.22
CA ALA A 134 11.74 -11.09 -5.61
C ALA A 134 12.56 -9.85 -5.97
N CYS A 135 12.53 -8.80 -5.15
CA CYS A 135 13.31 -7.58 -5.36
C CYS A 135 14.81 -7.82 -5.41
N ASP A 136 15.35 -8.67 -4.51
CA ASP A 136 16.77 -9.01 -4.49
C ASP A 136 17.19 -9.75 -5.75
N ALA A 137 16.37 -10.71 -6.21
CA ALA A 137 16.63 -11.46 -7.43
C ALA A 137 16.67 -10.55 -8.67
N PHE A 138 15.74 -9.58 -8.76
CA PHE A 138 15.70 -8.63 -9.88
C PHE A 138 16.81 -7.58 -9.79
N THR A 139 17.13 -7.09 -8.60
CA THR A 139 18.27 -6.18 -8.39
C THR A 139 19.59 -6.86 -8.76
N ALA A 140 19.76 -8.14 -8.42
CA ALA A 140 20.96 -8.89 -8.79
C ALA A 140 21.12 -9.06 -10.31
N LYS A 141 19.99 -9.19 -11.05
CA LYS A 141 20.01 -9.23 -12.53
C LYS A 141 20.38 -7.87 -13.15
N ASN A 142 19.97 -6.76 -12.50
CA ASN A 142 20.25 -5.41 -12.97
C ASN A 142 20.52 -4.45 -11.78
N PRO A 143 21.76 -4.41 -11.27
CA PRO A 143 22.14 -3.56 -10.14
C PRO A 143 21.98 -2.04 -10.39
N ALA A 144 21.97 -1.60 -11.65
CA ALA A 144 21.73 -0.21 -12.01
C ALA A 144 20.27 0.22 -11.82
N LYS A 145 19.36 -0.73 -11.68
CA LYS A 145 17.95 -0.50 -11.39
C LYS A 145 17.56 -1.26 -10.13
N PRO A 146 17.91 -0.78 -8.92
CA PRO A 146 17.54 -1.44 -7.66
C PRO A 146 16.01 -1.48 -7.48
N ARG A 147 15.53 -2.53 -6.81
CA ARG A 147 14.12 -2.72 -6.49
C ARG A 147 13.90 -2.61 -4.99
N PHE A 148 12.74 -2.07 -4.61
CA PHE A 148 12.41 -1.79 -3.22
C PHE A 148 11.09 -2.43 -2.82
N VAL A 149 10.99 -2.81 -1.55
CA VAL A 149 9.79 -3.41 -0.95
C VAL A 149 9.05 -2.36 -0.14
N ILE A 150 7.79 -2.16 -0.48
CA ILE A 150 6.84 -1.39 0.31
C ILE A 150 6.04 -2.35 1.18
N GLY A 151 6.23 -2.27 2.50
CA GLY A 151 5.38 -2.95 3.47
C GLY A 151 4.06 -2.19 3.63
N VAL A 152 2.97 -2.83 3.24
CA VAL A 152 1.64 -2.20 3.19
C VAL A 152 0.89 -2.36 4.49
N LEU A 153 0.39 -1.24 5.02
CA LEU A 153 -0.59 -1.14 6.09
C LEU A 153 -1.88 -0.55 5.50
N GLY A 154 -2.86 -1.38 5.24
CA GLY A 154 -4.17 -0.97 4.76
C GLY A 154 -5.08 -0.43 5.87
N PRO A 155 -6.27 0.07 5.53
CA PRO A 155 -7.29 0.45 6.49
C PRO A 155 -7.86 -0.79 7.19
N THR A 156 -8.53 -0.57 8.32
CA THR A 156 -9.28 -1.62 9.01
C THR A 156 -10.77 -1.53 8.67
N SER A 157 -11.51 -2.62 8.87
CA SER A 157 -12.98 -2.66 8.78
C SER A 157 -13.67 -1.80 9.84
N ARG A 158 -12.91 -1.27 10.84
CA ARG A 158 -13.41 -0.40 11.91
C ARG A 158 -12.83 1.00 11.78
N THR A 159 -13.67 2.02 12.07
CA THR A 159 -13.28 3.42 11.97
C THR A 159 -13.38 4.11 13.32
N ALA A 160 -12.37 4.92 13.65
CA ALA A 160 -12.33 5.68 14.90
C ALA A 160 -13.09 7.02 14.81
N SER A 161 -13.30 7.56 13.59
CA SER A 161 -14.00 8.84 13.39
C SER A 161 -15.50 8.71 13.21
N LEU A 162 -15.98 7.56 12.71
CA LEU A 162 -17.38 7.37 12.32
C LEU A 162 -18.04 6.33 13.21
N SER A 163 -19.30 6.56 13.56
CA SER A 163 -20.12 5.55 14.21
C SER A 163 -20.64 4.53 13.20
N PRO A 164 -20.52 3.23 13.46
CA PRO A 164 -21.21 2.22 12.67
C PRO A 164 -22.72 2.12 13.02
N ASP A 165 -23.16 2.74 14.11
CA ASP A 165 -24.56 2.80 14.52
C ASP A 165 -25.18 4.16 14.18
N VAL A 166 -26.14 4.16 13.25
CA VAL A 166 -26.86 5.38 12.83
C VAL A 166 -27.68 6.01 13.97
N ASN A 167 -28.07 5.23 15.00
CA ASN A 167 -28.88 5.71 16.11
C ASN A 167 -28.02 6.20 17.29
N ASP A 168 -26.74 5.85 17.33
CA ASP A 168 -25.79 6.36 18.32
C ASP A 168 -24.54 6.95 17.63
N PRO A 169 -24.55 8.23 17.30
CA PRO A 169 -23.41 8.90 16.66
C PRO A 169 -22.14 8.94 17.52
N SER A 170 -22.25 8.69 18.82
CA SER A 170 -21.11 8.66 19.75
C SER A 170 -20.40 7.31 19.81
N PHE A 171 -21.07 6.24 19.41
CA PHE A 171 -20.53 4.89 19.47
C PHE A 171 -19.32 4.72 18.54
N ARG A 172 -18.32 4.00 19.01
CA ARG A 172 -17.16 3.55 18.23
C ARG A 172 -16.92 2.07 18.51
N ASN A 173 -16.64 1.31 17.46
CA ASN A 173 -16.34 -0.12 17.58
C ASN A 173 -14.84 -0.43 17.62
N VAL A 174 -14.01 0.59 17.77
CA VAL A 174 -12.57 0.50 17.97
C VAL A 174 -12.07 1.76 18.68
N THR A 175 -11.10 1.61 19.56
CA THR A 175 -10.40 2.71 20.22
C THR A 175 -9.13 3.08 19.44
N PHE A 176 -8.57 4.26 19.75
CA PHE A 176 -7.29 4.68 19.17
C PHE A 176 -6.16 3.75 19.60
N GLU A 177 -6.14 3.32 20.86
CA GLU A 177 -5.15 2.43 21.45
C GLU A 177 -5.18 1.05 20.78
N GLU A 178 -6.37 0.48 20.58
CA GLU A 178 -6.52 -0.79 19.86
C GLU A 178 -5.99 -0.71 18.42
N LEU A 179 -6.20 0.42 17.73
CA LEU A 179 -5.62 0.65 16.41
C LEU A 179 -4.09 0.77 16.48
N VAL A 180 -3.54 1.45 17.49
CA VAL A 180 -2.09 1.57 17.69
C VAL A 180 -1.46 0.20 17.87
N ASP A 181 -2.02 -0.64 18.74
CA ASP A 181 -1.51 -2.00 18.99
C ASP A 181 -1.57 -2.85 17.71
N ASN A 182 -2.70 -2.76 16.99
CA ASN A 182 -2.94 -3.45 15.73
C ASN A 182 -1.89 -3.09 14.66
N TYR A 183 -1.64 -1.79 14.45
CA TYR A 183 -0.65 -1.34 13.48
C TYR A 183 0.79 -1.56 13.93
N THR A 184 1.08 -1.54 15.24
CA THR A 184 2.42 -1.82 15.77
C THR A 184 2.85 -3.25 15.46
N GLU A 185 1.96 -4.23 15.65
CA GLU A 185 2.24 -5.63 15.34
C GLU A 185 2.48 -5.84 13.85
N SER A 186 1.60 -5.30 13.00
CA SER A 186 1.70 -5.43 11.55
C SER A 186 2.99 -4.78 11.01
N ALA A 187 3.27 -3.54 11.42
CA ALA A 187 4.50 -2.84 11.02
C ALA A 187 5.76 -3.56 11.52
N GLY A 188 5.70 -4.13 12.73
CA GLY A 188 6.76 -4.97 13.28
C GLY A 188 7.10 -6.14 12.37
N GLY A 189 6.08 -6.89 11.95
CA GLY A 189 6.23 -8.00 11.01
C GLY A 189 6.82 -7.57 9.67
N LEU A 190 6.30 -6.50 9.07
CA LEU A 190 6.79 -5.97 7.78
C LEU A 190 8.27 -5.60 7.83
N ILE A 191 8.71 -4.90 8.88
CA ILE A 191 10.11 -4.50 9.05
C ILE A 191 11.00 -5.73 9.25
N ASP A 192 10.57 -6.68 10.08
CA ASP A 192 11.32 -7.92 10.35
C ASP A 192 11.38 -8.84 9.12
N GLY A 193 10.41 -8.73 8.22
CA GLY A 193 10.39 -9.39 6.91
C GLY A 193 11.26 -8.74 5.85
N GLY A 194 11.78 -7.53 6.11
CA GLY A 194 12.73 -6.84 5.22
C GLY A 194 12.12 -5.79 4.30
N ALA A 195 10.97 -5.19 4.67
CA ALA A 195 10.43 -4.02 3.99
C ALA A 195 11.42 -2.85 4.05
N ASP A 196 11.60 -2.16 2.92
CA ASP A 196 12.44 -0.97 2.81
C ASP A 196 11.70 0.30 3.24
N ILE A 197 10.40 0.31 3.01
CA ILE A 197 9.47 1.43 3.21
C ILE A 197 8.22 0.87 3.89
N ILE A 198 7.59 1.63 4.76
CA ILE A 198 6.22 1.33 5.22
C ILE A 198 5.26 2.32 4.57
N MET A 199 4.21 1.81 3.95
CA MET A 199 3.13 2.62 3.38
C MET A 199 1.83 2.43 4.18
N VAL A 200 1.27 3.54 4.64
CA VAL A 200 -0.11 3.58 5.13
C VAL A 200 -0.97 4.05 3.96
N GLU A 201 -1.80 3.16 3.43
CA GLU A 201 -2.53 3.44 2.19
C GLU A 201 -4.05 3.33 2.32
N THR A 202 -4.72 3.78 1.26
CA THR A 202 -6.19 3.74 1.11
C THR A 202 -6.88 4.40 2.31
N ILE A 203 -6.28 5.48 2.79
CA ILE A 203 -6.75 6.18 3.99
C ILE A 203 -8.04 6.93 3.66
N PHE A 204 -9.14 6.48 4.22
CA PHE A 204 -10.43 7.16 4.17
C PHE A 204 -10.84 7.76 5.52
N ASP A 205 -10.22 7.32 6.63
CA ASP A 205 -10.36 7.86 7.98
C ASP A 205 -9.01 8.38 8.49
N THR A 206 -8.89 9.70 8.67
CA THR A 206 -7.63 10.32 9.11
C THR A 206 -7.28 10.03 10.56
N LEU A 207 -8.23 9.67 11.41
CA LEU A 207 -7.93 9.28 12.80
C LEU A 207 -7.31 7.88 12.85
N ASN A 208 -7.80 6.93 12.03
CA ASN A 208 -7.15 5.64 11.85
C ASN A 208 -5.72 5.81 11.33
N ALA A 209 -5.51 6.69 10.33
CA ALA A 209 -4.18 7.00 9.83
C ALA A 209 -3.27 7.54 10.94
N LYS A 210 -3.76 8.45 11.78
CA LYS A 210 -2.97 8.99 12.91
C LYS A 210 -2.60 7.91 13.92
N ALA A 211 -3.46 6.93 14.16
CA ALA A 211 -3.12 5.78 15.00
C ALA A 211 -1.97 4.95 14.39
N ALA A 212 -2.02 4.68 13.07
CA ALA A 212 -0.93 4.01 12.36
C ALA A 212 0.38 4.80 12.43
N LEU A 213 0.34 6.13 12.20
CA LEU A 213 1.53 6.97 12.26
C LEU A 213 2.10 7.09 13.68
N PHE A 214 1.24 7.10 14.70
CA PHE A 214 1.66 7.04 16.10
C PHE A 214 2.33 5.70 16.40
N ALA A 215 1.73 4.59 15.99
CA ALA A 215 2.30 3.25 16.12
C ALA A 215 3.70 3.16 15.50
N LEU A 216 3.87 3.65 14.27
CA LEU A 216 5.17 3.71 13.58
C LEU A 216 6.18 4.56 14.36
N SER A 217 5.77 5.71 14.88
CA SER A 217 6.65 6.59 15.65
C SER A 217 7.16 5.93 16.93
N GLU A 218 6.28 5.25 17.67
CA GLU A 218 6.65 4.51 18.89
C GLU A 218 7.52 3.28 18.56
N LEU A 219 7.17 2.54 17.51
CA LEU A 219 7.93 1.38 17.06
C LEU A 219 9.36 1.77 16.65
N PHE A 220 9.52 2.84 15.87
CA PHE A 220 10.83 3.35 15.47
C PHE A 220 11.66 3.82 16.67
N ARG A 221 11.01 4.48 17.63
CA ARG A 221 11.67 4.89 18.88
C ARG A 221 12.15 3.69 19.70
N ALA A 222 11.29 2.68 19.84
CA ALA A 222 11.63 1.45 20.56
C ALA A 222 12.77 0.66 19.89
N ARG A 223 12.82 0.66 18.55
CA ARG A 223 13.87 -0.01 17.77
C ARG A 223 15.16 0.80 17.64
N GLY A 224 15.14 2.10 17.95
CA GLY A 224 16.27 3.00 17.79
C GLY A 224 16.66 3.27 16.33
N SER A 225 15.83 2.85 15.37
CA SER A 225 16.02 3.04 13.93
C SER A 225 14.68 3.18 13.22
N ARG A 226 14.69 3.70 12.00
CA ARG A 226 13.48 3.93 11.21
C ARG A 226 13.64 3.48 9.75
N VAL A 227 12.51 3.34 9.07
CA VAL A 227 12.44 3.23 7.61
C VAL A 227 11.64 4.42 7.04
N PRO A 228 11.78 4.76 5.75
CA PRO A 228 10.92 5.74 5.10
C PRO A 228 9.45 5.37 5.22
N VAL A 229 8.57 6.38 5.31
CA VAL A 229 7.12 6.19 5.39
C VAL A 229 6.46 6.86 4.20
N MET A 230 5.67 6.13 3.44
CA MET A 230 4.75 6.63 2.41
C MET A 230 3.34 6.69 2.97
N ILE A 231 2.56 7.67 2.50
CA ILE A 231 1.17 7.84 2.94
C ILE A 231 0.30 8.06 1.72
N SER A 232 -0.78 7.29 1.58
CA SER A 232 -1.70 7.40 0.46
C SER A 232 -3.15 7.46 0.95
N GLY A 233 -3.84 8.55 0.60
CA GLY A 233 -5.24 8.75 0.91
C GLY A 233 -6.16 8.25 -0.19
N THR A 234 -7.42 8.10 0.15
CA THR A 234 -8.47 7.75 -0.81
C THR A 234 -9.55 8.82 -0.81
N ILE A 235 -9.84 9.35 -2.01
CA ILE A 235 -10.98 10.23 -2.24
C ILE A 235 -12.18 9.35 -2.55
N THR A 236 -13.16 9.34 -1.64
CA THR A 236 -14.25 8.36 -1.68
C THR A 236 -15.36 8.70 -2.66
N ASP A 237 -15.44 9.96 -3.10
CA ASP A 237 -16.49 10.41 -4.01
C ASP A 237 -16.08 11.66 -4.81
N ARG A 238 -16.98 12.09 -5.69
CA ARG A 238 -16.80 13.31 -6.51
C ARG A 238 -16.80 14.63 -5.74
N SER A 239 -17.09 14.63 -4.43
CA SER A 239 -16.94 15.81 -3.58
C SER A 239 -15.47 16.18 -3.34
N GLY A 240 -14.55 15.28 -3.67
CA GLY A 240 -13.13 15.48 -3.49
C GLY A 240 -12.66 15.36 -2.04
N ARG A 241 -13.36 14.54 -1.24
CA ARG A 241 -13.09 14.35 0.18
C ARG A 241 -12.84 12.88 0.52
N THR A 242 -12.06 12.66 1.58
CA THR A 242 -12.02 11.36 2.27
C THR A 242 -13.35 11.11 2.97
N LEU A 243 -13.62 9.88 3.39
CA LEU A 243 -14.85 9.53 4.11
C LEU A 243 -14.99 10.32 5.41
N SER A 244 -13.88 10.61 6.10
CA SER A 244 -13.88 11.47 7.30
C SER A 244 -13.94 12.97 6.99
N GLY A 245 -14.13 13.38 5.73
CA GLY A 245 -14.49 14.73 5.30
C GLY A 245 -13.35 15.65 4.87
N GLN A 246 -12.08 15.20 4.89
CA GLN A 246 -10.92 16.02 4.53
C GLN A 246 -10.78 16.15 3.02
N THR A 247 -10.51 17.37 2.54
CA THR A 247 -9.96 17.60 1.19
C THR A 247 -8.54 17.05 1.10
N ALA A 248 -8.00 16.88 -0.11
CA ALA A 248 -6.63 16.42 -0.33
C ALA A 248 -5.60 17.27 0.44
N GLU A 249 -5.76 18.58 0.45
CA GLU A 249 -4.91 19.49 1.21
C GLU A 249 -5.06 19.33 2.72
N ALA A 250 -6.29 19.28 3.24
CA ALA A 250 -6.54 19.05 4.66
C ALA A 250 -6.03 17.69 5.13
N PHE A 251 -6.17 16.66 4.29
CA PHE A 251 -5.58 15.35 4.52
C PHE A 251 -4.05 15.47 4.68
N TYR A 252 -3.36 16.09 3.72
CA TYR A 252 -1.91 16.26 3.79
C TYR A 252 -1.47 16.95 5.08
N TYR A 253 -2.06 18.10 5.42
CA TYR A 253 -1.72 18.82 6.65
C TYR A 253 -2.00 18.01 7.93
N SER A 254 -2.96 17.09 7.91
CA SER A 254 -3.26 16.25 9.07
C SER A 254 -2.21 15.16 9.34
N ILE A 255 -1.43 14.78 8.30
CA ILE A 255 -0.47 13.67 8.39
C ILE A 255 1.01 14.08 8.24
N LYS A 256 1.31 15.28 7.74
CA LYS A 256 2.69 15.71 7.44
C LYS A 256 3.65 15.76 8.65
N HIS A 257 3.12 15.71 9.88
CA HIS A 257 3.92 15.75 11.10
C HIS A 257 4.90 14.58 11.24
N ILE A 258 4.66 13.43 10.58
CA ILE A 258 5.59 12.30 10.56
C ILE A 258 6.77 12.53 9.61
N ARG A 259 6.73 13.59 8.77
CA ARG A 259 7.68 13.86 7.70
C ARG A 259 7.80 12.68 6.74
N PRO A 260 6.72 12.38 6.00
CA PRO A 260 6.71 11.24 5.10
C PRO A 260 7.70 11.40 3.96
N LEU A 261 8.16 10.27 3.40
CA LEU A 261 8.90 10.23 2.14
C LEU A 261 8.00 10.76 1.01
N SER A 262 6.74 10.31 0.98
CA SER A 262 5.76 10.77 0.00
C SER A 262 4.36 10.84 0.58
N VAL A 263 3.56 11.71 -0.04
CA VAL A 263 2.10 11.72 0.09
C VAL A 263 1.47 11.44 -1.26
N GLY A 264 0.36 10.74 -1.27
CA GLY A 264 -0.31 10.39 -2.52
C GLY A 264 -1.78 10.09 -2.36
N LEU A 265 -2.36 9.65 -3.47
CA LEU A 265 -3.76 9.20 -3.57
C LEU A 265 -3.83 7.90 -4.36
N ASN A 266 -4.66 6.99 -3.89
CA ASN A 266 -4.91 5.73 -4.57
C ASN A 266 -6.37 5.30 -4.50
N CYS A 267 -6.72 4.33 -5.35
CA CYS A 267 -7.99 3.62 -5.34
C CYS A 267 -9.22 4.54 -5.52
N ALA A 268 -10.41 3.99 -5.35
CA ALA A 268 -11.74 4.59 -5.49
C ALA A 268 -12.03 5.25 -6.85
N LEU A 269 -11.12 6.04 -7.38
CA LEU A 269 -11.28 6.77 -8.63
C LEU A 269 -10.25 6.32 -9.69
N GLY A 270 -10.60 6.52 -10.96
CA GLY A 270 -9.65 6.40 -12.06
C GLY A 270 -8.69 7.59 -12.13
N ALA A 271 -7.65 7.46 -12.96
CA ALA A 271 -6.60 8.48 -13.07
C ALA A 271 -7.15 9.88 -13.42
N ALA A 272 -8.10 9.95 -14.36
CA ALA A 272 -8.67 11.22 -14.78
C ALA A 272 -9.37 11.98 -13.64
N ASP A 273 -10.15 11.28 -12.83
CA ASP A 273 -10.88 11.87 -11.70
C ASP A 273 -9.94 12.23 -10.53
N LEU A 274 -8.83 11.50 -10.34
CA LEU A 274 -7.82 11.81 -9.31
C LEU A 274 -6.95 13.02 -9.66
N ARG A 275 -6.84 13.40 -10.95
CA ARG A 275 -5.93 14.46 -11.39
C ARG A 275 -6.02 15.77 -10.58
N PRO A 276 -7.20 16.40 -10.37
CA PRO A 276 -7.27 17.67 -9.64
C PRO A 276 -6.78 17.55 -8.20
N HIS A 277 -6.97 16.39 -7.58
CA HIS A 277 -6.55 16.13 -6.19
C HIS A 277 -5.04 15.88 -6.10
N VAL A 278 -4.47 15.16 -7.07
CA VAL A 278 -3.00 14.98 -7.20
C VAL A 278 -2.34 16.33 -7.46
N GLN A 279 -2.92 17.18 -8.31
CA GLN A 279 -2.44 18.56 -8.54
C GLN A 279 -2.42 19.38 -7.24
N THR A 280 -3.47 19.25 -6.41
CA THR A 280 -3.53 19.92 -5.10
C THR A 280 -2.40 19.45 -4.19
N LEU A 281 -2.14 18.14 -4.11
CA LEU A 281 -1.01 17.60 -3.34
C LEU A 281 0.33 18.04 -3.92
N ALA A 282 0.49 18.03 -5.24
CA ALA A 282 1.72 18.46 -5.90
C ALA A 282 2.08 19.92 -5.60
N ASN A 283 1.07 20.78 -5.41
CA ASN A 283 1.28 22.18 -5.06
C ASN A 283 1.55 22.41 -3.55
N ALA A 284 1.00 21.55 -2.68
CA ALA A 284 1.04 21.74 -1.23
C ALA A 284 2.17 20.97 -0.55
N ALA A 285 2.63 19.85 -1.12
CA ALA A 285 3.52 18.92 -0.45
C ALA A 285 5.00 19.35 -0.55
N ASP A 286 5.67 19.35 0.60
CA ASP A 286 7.13 19.52 0.75
C ASP A 286 7.88 18.17 0.71
N CYS A 287 7.20 17.06 0.41
CA CYS A 287 7.74 15.73 0.19
C CYS A 287 7.41 15.25 -1.24
N TYR A 288 7.85 14.04 -1.59
CA TYR A 288 7.51 13.44 -2.88
C TYR A 288 6.01 13.19 -3.01
N VAL A 289 5.52 13.14 -4.26
CA VAL A 289 4.11 12.88 -4.57
C VAL A 289 3.97 11.58 -5.35
N SER A 290 3.02 10.74 -4.91
CA SER A 290 2.70 9.46 -5.55
C SER A 290 1.23 9.36 -5.93
N THR A 291 0.91 8.52 -6.92
CA THR A 291 -0.47 8.11 -7.20
C THR A 291 -0.52 6.71 -7.80
N HIS A 292 -1.50 5.91 -7.37
CA HIS A 292 -1.79 4.59 -7.95
C HIS A 292 -3.32 4.42 -8.08
N PRO A 293 -3.90 4.98 -9.17
CA PRO A 293 -5.33 4.96 -9.42
C PRO A 293 -5.82 3.57 -9.87
N ASN A 294 -7.14 3.38 -9.84
CA ASN A 294 -7.78 2.23 -10.46
C ASN A 294 -7.72 2.33 -12.00
N ALA A 295 -7.88 1.20 -12.67
CA ALA A 295 -8.08 1.16 -14.12
C ALA A 295 -9.52 1.61 -14.50
N GLY A 296 -9.85 2.87 -14.19
CA GLY A 296 -11.19 3.43 -14.29
C GLY A 296 -12.06 3.13 -13.07
N LEU A 297 -13.37 3.20 -13.27
CA LEU A 297 -14.38 2.81 -12.26
C LEU A 297 -14.88 1.41 -12.56
N PRO A 298 -15.28 0.62 -11.53
CA PRO A 298 -15.86 -0.70 -11.76
C PRO A 298 -17.18 -0.56 -12.55
N ASN A 299 -17.37 -1.42 -13.55
CA ASN A 299 -18.61 -1.53 -14.32
C ASN A 299 -19.71 -2.25 -13.49
N ALA A 300 -20.87 -2.46 -14.10
CA ALA A 300 -22.01 -3.13 -13.43
C ALA A 300 -21.72 -4.59 -12.97
N PHE A 301 -20.66 -5.20 -13.49
CA PHE A 301 -20.20 -6.55 -13.13
C PHE A 301 -19.03 -6.53 -12.14
N GLY A 302 -18.58 -5.33 -11.71
CA GLY A 302 -17.41 -5.16 -10.84
C GLY A 302 -16.07 -5.27 -11.56
N GLU A 303 -16.05 -5.30 -12.89
CA GLU A 303 -14.85 -5.36 -13.71
C GLU A 303 -14.36 -3.95 -14.06
N TYR A 304 -13.08 -3.83 -14.41
CA TYR A 304 -12.43 -2.58 -14.77
C TYR A 304 -12.11 -2.56 -16.26
N ASP A 305 -12.60 -1.54 -16.97
CA ASP A 305 -12.59 -1.49 -18.44
C ASP A 305 -11.54 -0.54 -19.03
N GLU A 306 -10.84 0.26 -18.19
CA GLU A 306 -9.82 1.18 -18.68
C GLU A 306 -8.60 0.39 -19.18
N THR A 307 -8.27 0.56 -20.46
CA THR A 307 -7.16 -0.16 -21.07
C THR A 307 -5.80 0.40 -20.65
N PRO A 308 -4.69 -0.38 -20.75
CA PRO A 308 -3.33 0.09 -20.49
C PRO A 308 -2.99 1.39 -21.24
N ALA A 309 -3.38 1.51 -22.51
CA ALA A 309 -3.11 2.68 -23.34
C ALA A 309 -3.87 3.93 -22.86
N GLN A 310 -5.13 3.77 -22.46
CA GLN A 310 -5.93 4.87 -21.91
C GLN A 310 -5.34 5.40 -20.62
N MET A 311 -5.08 4.50 -19.67
CA MET A 311 -4.49 4.86 -18.37
C MET A 311 -3.11 5.51 -18.54
N ALA A 312 -2.25 4.94 -19.36
CA ALA A 312 -0.92 5.49 -19.67
C ALA A 312 -0.99 6.89 -20.29
N SER A 313 -1.95 7.15 -21.15
CA SER A 313 -2.17 8.48 -21.76
C SER A 313 -2.51 9.54 -20.72
N VAL A 314 -3.39 9.21 -19.76
CA VAL A 314 -3.78 10.12 -18.67
C VAL A 314 -2.60 10.36 -17.72
N ILE A 315 -1.93 9.30 -17.27
CA ILE A 315 -0.78 9.36 -16.37
C ILE A 315 0.42 10.08 -17.02
N GLY A 316 0.66 9.87 -18.32
CA GLY A 316 1.67 10.61 -19.08
C GLY A 316 1.40 12.13 -19.06
N GLY A 317 0.13 12.54 -19.03
CA GLY A 317 -0.25 13.93 -18.80
C GLY A 317 0.14 14.46 -17.44
N PHE A 318 0.01 13.65 -16.36
CA PHE A 318 0.46 14.05 -15.02
C PHE A 318 1.99 14.24 -14.99
N ALA A 319 2.72 13.29 -15.59
CA ALA A 319 4.18 13.36 -15.65
C ALA A 319 4.67 14.57 -16.44
N ARG A 320 4.07 14.84 -17.63
CA ARG A 320 4.37 16.01 -18.44
C ARG A 320 4.16 17.32 -17.68
N ASP A 321 3.13 17.39 -16.83
CA ASP A 321 2.80 18.57 -16.07
C ASP A 321 3.55 18.65 -14.71
N GLY A 322 4.53 17.77 -14.49
CA GLY A 322 5.43 17.78 -13.33
C GLY A 322 4.74 17.47 -12.01
N LEU A 323 3.75 16.58 -11.98
CA LEU A 323 2.95 16.29 -10.78
C LEU A 323 3.49 15.12 -9.96
N LEU A 324 4.35 14.26 -10.52
CA LEU A 324 4.65 12.94 -9.98
C LEU A 324 6.13 12.73 -9.64
N ASN A 325 6.36 12.01 -8.56
CA ASN A 325 7.66 11.38 -8.25
C ASN A 325 7.54 9.84 -8.30
N MET A 326 6.37 9.29 -8.01
CA MET A 326 6.08 7.87 -8.07
C MET A 326 4.69 7.62 -8.65
N VAL A 327 4.53 6.54 -9.39
CA VAL A 327 3.25 6.19 -10.00
C VAL A 327 3.12 4.69 -10.24
N GLY A 328 1.93 4.17 -10.05
CA GLY A 328 1.56 2.79 -10.33
C GLY A 328 0.07 2.64 -10.59
N GLY A 329 -0.48 1.51 -10.20
CA GLY A 329 -1.91 1.23 -10.34
C GLY A 329 -2.48 0.53 -9.12
N CYS A 330 -3.81 0.56 -8.98
CA CYS A 330 -4.56 -0.14 -7.95
C CYS A 330 -5.52 -1.14 -8.59
N CYS A 331 -6.78 -1.16 -8.18
CA CYS A 331 -7.77 -2.13 -8.66
C CYS A 331 -7.92 -2.11 -10.19
N GLY A 332 -8.04 -3.28 -10.78
CA GLY A 332 -8.17 -3.48 -12.24
C GLY A 332 -6.86 -3.38 -13.02
N THR A 333 -5.76 -2.92 -12.42
CA THR A 333 -4.48 -2.82 -13.12
C THR A 333 -3.74 -4.15 -13.18
N THR A 334 -3.03 -4.37 -14.27
CA THR A 334 -2.27 -5.58 -14.58
C THR A 334 -0.83 -5.23 -14.95
N PRO A 335 0.08 -6.18 -15.12
CA PRO A 335 1.43 -5.92 -15.62
C PRO A 335 1.47 -5.14 -16.92
N ALA A 336 0.48 -5.33 -17.81
CA ALA A 336 0.38 -4.56 -19.05
C ALA A 336 0.11 -3.06 -18.80
N HIS A 337 -0.71 -2.72 -17.79
CA HIS A 337 -0.94 -1.34 -17.37
C HIS A 337 0.35 -0.72 -16.81
N ILE A 338 1.03 -1.42 -15.92
CA ILE A 338 2.28 -0.92 -15.31
C ILE A 338 3.37 -0.71 -16.37
N LYS A 339 3.50 -1.63 -17.32
CA LYS A 339 4.43 -1.47 -18.44
C LYS A 339 4.11 -0.23 -19.27
N ALA A 340 2.85 -0.04 -19.65
CA ALA A 340 2.41 1.11 -20.45
C ALA A 340 2.63 2.45 -19.69
N ILE A 341 2.37 2.47 -18.37
CA ILE A 341 2.64 3.63 -17.52
C ILE A 341 4.15 3.92 -17.48
N ALA A 342 4.97 2.90 -17.23
CA ALA A 342 6.43 3.03 -17.17
C ALA A 342 7.00 3.63 -18.47
N GLU A 343 6.54 3.14 -19.62
CA GLU A 343 6.93 3.67 -20.93
C GLU A 343 6.48 5.12 -21.12
N ALA A 344 5.24 5.45 -20.73
CA ALA A 344 4.68 6.79 -20.92
C ALA A 344 5.38 7.87 -20.07
N VAL A 345 5.81 7.53 -18.85
CA VAL A 345 6.45 8.51 -17.94
C VAL A 345 7.96 8.59 -18.11
N SER A 346 8.60 7.63 -18.77
CA SER A 346 10.06 7.50 -18.86
C SER A 346 10.80 8.72 -19.44
N GLN A 347 10.11 9.52 -20.25
CA GLN A 347 10.67 10.70 -20.90
C GLN A 347 10.56 11.98 -20.07
N TYR A 348 9.88 11.94 -18.93
CA TYR A 348 9.63 13.12 -18.09
C TYR A 348 10.47 13.09 -16.84
N ALA A 349 10.93 14.28 -16.43
CA ALA A 349 11.62 14.45 -15.15
C ALA A 349 10.63 14.28 -13.98
N PRO A 350 11.10 13.81 -12.82
CA PRO A 350 10.28 13.80 -11.62
C PRO A 350 9.92 15.22 -11.17
N ARG A 351 8.82 15.35 -10.42
CA ARG A 351 8.41 16.61 -9.80
C ARG A 351 9.54 17.15 -8.89
N ALA A 352 9.91 18.41 -9.09
CA ALA A 352 10.85 19.10 -8.20
C ALA A 352 10.24 19.30 -6.80
N LEU A 353 11.02 19.10 -5.75
CA LEU A 353 10.59 19.43 -4.39
C LEU A 353 10.46 20.96 -4.24
N VAL A 354 9.50 21.41 -3.44
CA VAL A 354 9.21 22.85 -3.26
C VAL A 354 10.43 23.62 -2.72
N SER A 355 11.25 22.99 -1.87
CA SER A 355 12.51 23.57 -1.39
C SER A 355 13.56 23.80 -2.48
N GLU A 356 13.67 22.87 -3.44
CA GLU A 356 14.61 22.97 -4.57
C GLU A 356 14.14 24.00 -5.60
N ALA A 357 12.81 24.14 -5.78
CA ALA A 357 12.25 25.16 -6.66
C ALA A 357 12.40 26.60 -6.14
N GLN A 358 12.48 26.78 -4.80
CA GLN A 358 12.72 28.09 -4.17
C GLN A 358 14.19 28.51 -4.19
N GLU A 359 15.14 27.57 -4.25
CA GLU A 359 16.58 27.87 -4.38
C GLU A 359 16.99 28.15 -5.83
N ALA A 360 16.17 27.73 -6.82
CA ALA A 360 16.44 27.93 -8.26
C ALA A 360 15.75 29.17 -8.85
N ALA A 361 14.89 29.86 -8.10
CA ALA A 361 14.17 31.07 -8.50
C ALA A 361 14.77 32.34 -7.88
#